data_12fa6ceb5bff1f8ab9edaaffcdb31828
#
_entry.id   12fa6ceb5bff1f8ab9edaaffcdb31828
#
_cell.length_a   1.000
_cell.length_b   1.000
_cell.length_c   1.000
_cell.angle_alpha   90.00
_cell.angle_beta   90.00
_cell.angle_gamma   90.00
#
_symmetry.space_group_name_H-M   'P 1'
#
loop_
_entity.id
_entity.type
_entity.pdbx_description
1 polymer ?
#
loop_
_entity_poly.entity_id
_entity_poly.type
_entity_poly.pdbx_seq_one_letter_code
_entity_poly.pdbx_strand_id
1 'polypeptide(L)'
;MKKFSFYLIAFTLAYTFQSCEKTQEQILREMIESRLDSAMHNPDSYEFVSMSPIDSVMSKWDEEVEAEKIKLFISMYEAETDALNAKADNTTLSYNKRISLLEKGLKNLEKVDSLKKEYISQGLSYTSYLTGYYTLFRFRGQNKFGATILNEYKVIFNKELTEIIDFEVIE
;
A
#
# COMPACT_ATOMS: atom_id res chain seq x y z
N MET A 1 -49.86 42.55 21.35
CA MET A 1 -49.75 41.10 21.09
C MET A 1 -49.25 40.73 19.70
N LYS A 2 -49.16 41.63 18.67
CA LYS A 2 -48.68 41.28 17.31
C LYS A 2 -47.12 41.25 17.16
N LYS A 3 -46.35 41.84 18.05
CA LYS A 3 -44.86 41.87 17.97
C LYS A 3 -44.20 40.59 18.49
N PHE A 4 -44.86 39.83 19.36
CA PHE A 4 -44.28 38.60 19.93
C PHE A 4 -44.32 37.44 18.94
N SER A 5 -45.27 37.39 18.03
CA SER A 5 -45.42 36.37 17.01
C SER A 5 -44.31 36.46 15.93
N PHE A 6 -43.80 37.66 15.67
CA PHE A 6 -42.78 37.89 14.64
C PHE A 6 -41.39 37.40 15.09
N TYR A 7 -41.08 37.50 16.38
CA TYR A 7 -39.80 37.01 16.93
C TYR A 7 -39.75 35.47 17.02
N LEU A 8 -40.93 34.84 17.21
CA LEU A 8 -40.99 33.36 17.26
C LEU A 8 -40.75 32.75 15.89
N ILE A 9 -41.27 33.37 14.81
CA ILE A 9 -41.07 32.93 13.43
C ILE A 9 -39.59 33.16 12.97
N ALA A 10 -38.98 34.28 13.37
CA ALA A 10 -37.57 34.54 13.06
C ALA A 10 -36.63 33.59 13.77
N PHE A 11 -36.94 33.14 14.99
CA PHE A 11 -36.15 32.19 15.75
C PHE A 11 -36.21 30.77 15.21
N THR A 12 -37.38 30.35 14.68
CA THR A 12 -37.54 29.04 14.03
C THR A 12 -36.84 28.95 12.66
N LEU A 13 -36.76 30.04 11.91
CA LEU A 13 -36.02 30.08 10.64
C LEU A 13 -34.49 30.02 10.83
N ALA A 14 -33.95 30.48 11.96
CA ALA A 14 -32.52 30.44 12.24
C ALA A 14 -31.99 29.02 12.52
N TYR A 15 -32.86 28.06 12.92
CA TYR A 15 -32.47 26.68 13.19
C TYR A 15 -32.47 25.78 11.95
N THR A 16 -32.95 26.23 10.79
CA THR A 16 -33.03 25.40 9.58
C THR A 16 -31.81 25.47 8.69
N PHE A 17 -30.83 26.31 9.02
CA PHE A 17 -29.52 26.39 8.32
C PHE A 17 -28.41 25.64 9.08
N GLN A 18 -28.71 24.56 9.77
CA GLN A 18 -27.65 23.60 10.08
C GLN A 18 -27.25 22.97 8.74
N SER A 19 -26.25 23.55 8.11
CA SER A 19 -25.50 22.94 7.03
C SER A 19 -25.14 21.54 7.49
N CYS A 20 -25.71 20.53 6.85
CA CYS A 20 -25.35 19.16 7.07
C CYS A 20 -23.94 19.00 6.46
N GLU A 21 -22.91 19.38 7.20
CA GLU A 21 -21.54 19.10 6.79
C GLU A 21 -21.40 17.58 6.68
N LYS A 22 -20.98 17.12 5.52
CA LYS A 22 -20.73 15.69 5.30
C LYS A 22 -19.69 15.23 6.30
N THR A 23 -19.93 14.08 6.90
CA THR A 23 -18.92 13.44 7.73
C THR A 23 -17.72 13.02 6.86
N GLN A 24 -16.55 12.89 7.46
CA GLN A 24 -15.37 12.41 6.72
C GLN A 24 -15.61 11.05 6.07
N GLU A 25 -16.33 10.16 6.76
CA GLU A 25 -16.72 8.85 6.22
C GLU A 25 -17.57 8.99 4.95
N GLN A 26 -18.53 9.91 4.92
CA GLN A 26 -19.35 10.18 3.73
C GLN A 26 -18.51 10.71 2.56
N ILE A 27 -17.57 11.61 2.84
CA ILE A 27 -16.67 12.15 1.81
C ILE A 27 -15.82 11.04 1.20
N LEU A 28 -15.21 10.20 2.03
CA LEU A 28 -14.39 9.09 1.55
C LEU A 28 -15.20 8.05 0.79
N ARG A 29 -16.40 7.74 1.26
CA ARG A 29 -17.32 6.85 0.57
C ARG A 29 -17.67 7.39 -0.81
N GLU A 30 -18.05 8.65 -0.95
CA GLU A 30 -18.35 9.28 -2.24
C GLU A 30 -17.14 9.25 -3.19
N MET A 31 -15.94 9.45 -2.65
CA MET A 31 -14.70 9.35 -3.42
C MET A 31 -14.48 7.93 -3.96
N ILE A 32 -14.72 6.90 -3.14
CA ILE A 32 -14.64 5.50 -3.56
C ILE A 32 -15.71 5.20 -4.62
N GLU A 33 -16.97 5.57 -4.36
CA GLU A 33 -18.09 5.34 -5.28
C GLU A 33 -17.87 6.00 -6.64
N SER A 34 -17.36 7.23 -6.67
CA SER A 34 -17.00 7.94 -7.90
C SER A 34 -15.92 7.22 -8.70
N ARG A 35 -14.96 6.60 -8.02
CA ARG A 35 -13.90 5.81 -8.67
C ARG A 35 -14.45 4.50 -9.21
N LEU A 36 -15.32 3.82 -8.46
CA LEU A 36 -15.96 2.58 -8.87
C LEU A 36 -16.90 2.77 -10.05
N ASP A 37 -17.69 3.86 -10.09
CA ASP A 37 -18.59 4.20 -11.20
C ASP A 37 -17.87 4.19 -12.54
N SER A 38 -16.65 4.69 -12.59
CA SER A 38 -15.82 4.70 -13.79
C SER A 38 -15.18 3.35 -14.13
N ALA A 39 -15.09 2.42 -13.19
CA ALA A 39 -14.39 1.14 -13.32
C ALA A 39 -15.33 -0.06 -13.49
N MET A 40 -16.57 0.05 -13.03
CA MET A 40 -17.55 -1.03 -13.10
C MET A 40 -18.09 -1.25 -14.50
N HIS A 41 -18.33 -2.52 -14.87
CA HIS A 41 -18.96 -2.87 -16.14
C HIS A 41 -20.42 -2.40 -16.21
N ASN A 42 -21.15 -2.46 -15.11
CA ASN A 42 -22.53 -2.00 -14.98
C ASN A 42 -22.66 -1.17 -13.69
N PRO A 43 -22.43 0.15 -13.74
CA PRO A 43 -22.52 1.02 -12.57
C PRO A 43 -23.90 1.02 -11.92
N ASP A 44 -24.98 0.90 -12.71
CA ASP A 44 -26.36 0.87 -12.19
C ASP A 44 -26.64 -0.33 -11.27
N SER A 45 -25.77 -1.35 -11.31
CA SER A 45 -25.88 -2.54 -10.43
C SER A 45 -25.19 -2.38 -9.08
N TYR A 46 -24.57 -1.21 -8.83
CA TYR A 46 -23.88 -0.95 -7.58
C TYR A 46 -24.82 -0.93 -6.38
N GLU A 47 -24.47 -1.69 -5.35
CA GLU A 47 -25.15 -1.73 -4.05
C GLU A 47 -24.10 -1.69 -2.95
N PHE A 48 -24.04 -0.60 -2.19
CA PHE A 48 -23.17 -0.48 -1.02
C PHE A 48 -23.53 -1.54 0.04
N VAL A 49 -22.53 -2.18 0.62
CA VAL A 49 -22.71 -3.18 1.69
C VAL A 49 -22.14 -2.66 3.01
N SER A 50 -20.86 -2.30 3.04
CA SER A 50 -20.23 -1.80 4.25
C SER A 50 -18.90 -1.11 3.95
N MET A 51 -18.48 -0.24 4.86
CA MET A 51 -17.15 0.35 4.93
C MET A 51 -16.64 0.18 6.37
N SER A 52 -15.41 -0.33 6.55
CA SER A 52 -14.79 -0.43 7.86
C SER A 52 -14.37 0.96 8.38
N PRO A 53 -14.15 1.13 9.68
CA PRO A 53 -13.44 2.29 10.18
C PRO A 53 -12.09 2.45 9.48
N ILE A 54 -11.65 3.71 9.37
CA ILE A 54 -10.36 4.05 8.79
C ILE A 54 -9.25 3.59 9.73
N ASP A 55 -8.23 2.92 9.17
CA ASP A 55 -7.04 2.51 9.89
C ASP A 55 -5.78 3.07 9.23
N SER A 56 -4.68 3.13 9.97
CA SER A 56 -3.43 3.72 9.52
C SER A 56 -2.58 2.74 8.72
N VAL A 57 -1.92 3.23 7.67
CA VAL A 57 -0.87 2.52 6.95
C VAL A 57 0.48 3.05 7.44
N MET A 58 1.28 2.17 8.01
CA MET A 58 2.61 2.50 8.52
C MET A 58 3.68 1.98 7.56
N SER A 59 4.75 2.77 7.39
CA SER A 59 5.92 2.32 6.64
C SER A 59 6.57 1.10 7.26
N LYS A 60 7.22 0.27 6.43
CA LYS A 60 8.00 -0.88 6.86
C LYS A 60 9.43 -0.79 6.32
N TRP A 61 10.39 -1.24 7.12
CA TRP A 61 11.80 -1.22 6.71
C TRP A 61 12.05 -1.93 5.38
N ASP A 62 11.47 -3.09 5.19
CA ASP A 62 11.64 -3.92 4.00
C ASP A 62 11.06 -3.32 2.70
N GLU A 63 10.22 -2.30 2.81
CA GLU A 63 9.62 -1.52 1.72
C GLU A 63 10.40 -0.22 1.44
N GLU A 64 11.38 0.14 2.27
CA GLU A 64 12.18 1.35 2.10
C GLU A 64 13.21 1.19 0.97
N VAL A 65 13.46 2.28 0.26
CA VAL A 65 14.40 2.30 -0.88
C VAL A 65 15.80 1.80 -0.48
N GLU A 66 16.26 2.14 0.73
CA GLU A 66 17.57 1.71 1.22
C GLU A 66 17.60 0.20 1.51
N ALA A 67 16.51 -0.36 2.05
CA ALA A 67 16.37 -1.80 2.26
C ALA A 67 16.39 -2.56 0.93
N GLU A 68 15.63 -2.08 -0.06
CA GLU A 68 15.61 -2.65 -1.41
C GLU A 68 16.98 -2.61 -2.08
N LYS A 69 17.71 -1.53 -1.92
CA LYS A 69 19.07 -1.37 -2.44
C LYS A 69 20.04 -2.37 -1.80
N ILE A 70 19.98 -2.57 -0.48
CA ILE A 70 20.79 -3.57 0.20
C ILE A 70 20.47 -4.98 -0.30
N LYS A 71 19.18 -5.34 -0.42
CA LYS A 71 18.73 -6.63 -0.98
C LYS A 71 19.26 -6.84 -2.40
N LEU A 72 19.22 -5.81 -3.24
CA LEU A 72 19.75 -5.87 -4.60
C LEU A 72 21.25 -6.18 -4.61
N PHE A 73 22.05 -5.50 -3.79
CA PHE A 73 23.48 -5.76 -3.71
C PHE A 73 23.78 -7.17 -3.19
N ILE A 74 23.04 -7.67 -2.20
CA ILE A 74 23.15 -9.05 -1.73
C ILE A 74 22.95 -10.01 -2.90
N SER A 75 21.84 -9.87 -3.63
CA SER A 75 21.52 -10.76 -4.77
C SER A 75 22.57 -10.70 -5.88
N MET A 76 23.13 -9.52 -6.16
CA MET A 76 24.21 -9.36 -7.15
C MET A 76 25.48 -10.09 -6.75
N TYR A 77 25.93 -9.97 -5.48
CA TYR A 77 27.13 -10.65 -5.02
C TYR A 77 26.96 -12.16 -4.90
N GLU A 78 25.76 -12.63 -4.52
CA GLU A 78 25.41 -14.06 -4.51
C GLU A 78 25.48 -14.63 -5.94
N ALA A 79 24.84 -13.97 -6.92
CA ALA A 79 24.86 -14.40 -8.32
C ALA A 79 26.29 -14.38 -8.92
N GLU A 80 27.11 -13.37 -8.59
CA GLU A 80 28.52 -13.33 -9.02
C GLU A 80 29.33 -14.47 -8.42
N THR A 81 29.09 -14.81 -7.16
CA THR A 81 29.74 -15.92 -6.47
C THR A 81 29.42 -17.25 -7.14
N ASP A 82 28.15 -17.49 -7.45
CA ASP A 82 27.71 -18.69 -8.16
C ASP A 82 28.36 -18.81 -9.54
N ALA A 83 28.45 -17.71 -10.27
CA ALA A 83 29.12 -17.67 -11.56
C ALA A 83 30.65 -17.93 -11.45
N LEU A 84 31.28 -17.44 -10.39
CA LEU A 84 32.73 -17.71 -10.11
C LEU A 84 32.94 -19.18 -9.75
N ASN A 85 32.10 -19.76 -8.92
CA ASN A 85 32.14 -21.17 -8.53
C ASN A 85 31.97 -22.08 -9.75
N ALA A 86 30.95 -21.82 -10.59
CA ALA A 86 30.71 -22.57 -11.82
C ALA A 86 31.93 -22.52 -12.78
N LYS A 87 32.63 -21.36 -12.86
CA LYS A 87 33.86 -21.23 -13.64
C LYS A 87 35.03 -22.00 -13.00
N ALA A 88 35.13 -22.00 -11.67
CA ALA A 88 36.19 -22.71 -10.94
C ALA A 88 36.05 -24.24 -11.06
N ASP A 89 34.85 -24.76 -11.26
CA ASP A 89 34.59 -26.20 -11.47
C ASP A 89 35.10 -26.70 -12.83
N ASN A 90 35.43 -25.80 -13.75
CA ASN A 90 35.96 -26.17 -15.06
C ASN A 90 37.36 -26.78 -14.92
N THR A 91 37.47 -28.10 -15.11
CA THR A 91 38.71 -28.87 -14.97
C THR A 91 39.76 -28.58 -16.04
N THR A 92 39.39 -27.86 -17.11
CA THR A 92 40.35 -27.43 -18.15
C THR A 92 41.21 -26.24 -17.71
N LEU A 93 40.77 -25.51 -16.64
CA LEU A 93 41.55 -24.41 -16.08
C LEU A 93 42.70 -24.92 -15.21
N SER A 94 43.80 -24.18 -15.21
CA SER A 94 44.92 -24.48 -14.30
C SER A 94 44.48 -24.37 -12.83
N TYR A 95 45.12 -25.13 -11.96
CA TYR A 95 44.84 -25.13 -10.52
C TYR A 95 44.87 -23.71 -9.92
N ASN A 96 45.90 -22.92 -10.20
CA ASN A 96 46.02 -21.56 -9.69
C ASN A 96 44.88 -20.64 -10.16
N LYS A 97 44.38 -20.82 -11.40
CA LYS A 97 43.26 -20.05 -11.90
C LYS A 97 41.96 -20.38 -11.17
N ARG A 98 41.72 -21.66 -10.92
CA ARG A 98 40.56 -22.13 -10.14
C ARG A 98 40.59 -21.58 -8.72
N ILE A 99 41.75 -21.65 -8.02
CA ILE A 99 41.89 -21.06 -6.68
C ILE A 99 41.59 -19.55 -6.69
N SER A 100 42.16 -18.81 -7.65
CA SER A 100 41.88 -17.36 -7.76
C SER A 100 40.39 -17.02 -7.96
N LEU A 101 39.61 -17.86 -8.64
CA LEU A 101 38.19 -17.69 -8.79
C LEU A 101 37.44 -17.93 -7.47
N LEU A 102 37.81 -19.00 -6.74
CA LEU A 102 37.23 -19.31 -5.43
C LEU A 102 37.54 -18.22 -4.39
N GLU A 103 38.76 -17.68 -4.37
CA GLU A 103 39.13 -16.56 -3.49
C GLU A 103 38.27 -15.30 -3.75
N LYS A 104 37.96 -15.02 -5.01
CA LYS A 104 37.05 -13.93 -5.36
C LYS A 104 35.62 -14.20 -4.86
N GLY A 105 35.13 -15.43 -5.01
CA GLY A 105 33.84 -15.85 -4.48
C GLY A 105 33.76 -15.67 -2.96
N LEU A 106 34.83 -16.08 -2.23
CA LEU A 106 34.89 -15.88 -0.77
C LEU A 106 34.82 -14.41 -0.37
N LYS A 107 35.49 -13.51 -1.08
CA LYS A 107 35.39 -12.06 -0.83
C LYS A 107 34.01 -11.52 -1.07
N ASN A 108 33.29 -12.04 -2.05
CA ASN A 108 31.89 -11.64 -2.28
C ASN A 108 30.99 -12.14 -1.14
N LEU A 109 31.19 -13.36 -0.62
CA LEU A 109 30.45 -13.87 0.54
C LEU A 109 30.67 -13.00 1.80
N GLU A 110 31.91 -12.54 2.04
CA GLU A 110 32.20 -11.60 3.13
C GLU A 110 31.41 -10.29 3.00
N LYS A 111 31.26 -9.77 1.76
CA LYS A 111 30.41 -8.58 1.50
C LYS A 111 28.92 -8.88 1.74
N VAL A 112 28.43 -10.04 1.30
CA VAL A 112 27.08 -10.49 1.56
C VAL A 112 26.78 -10.54 3.05
N ASP A 113 27.68 -11.12 3.84
CA ASP A 113 27.54 -11.18 5.30
C ASP A 113 27.52 -9.79 5.94
N SER A 114 28.36 -8.87 5.46
CA SER A 114 28.37 -7.49 5.93
C SER A 114 27.06 -6.77 5.61
N LEU A 115 26.57 -6.91 4.38
CA LEU A 115 25.30 -6.31 3.94
C LEU A 115 24.09 -6.90 4.70
N LYS A 116 24.07 -8.21 4.96
CA LYS A 116 23.02 -8.84 5.77
C LYS A 116 23.00 -8.31 7.21
N LYS A 117 24.17 -8.10 7.82
CA LYS A 117 24.29 -7.48 9.15
C LYS A 117 23.80 -6.04 9.13
N GLU A 118 24.16 -5.27 8.10
CA GLU A 118 23.72 -3.89 7.91
C GLU A 118 22.19 -3.83 7.77
N TYR A 119 21.60 -4.66 6.91
CA TYR A 119 20.15 -4.76 6.72
C TYR A 119 19.41 -5.01 8.03
N ILE A 120 19.89 -5.99 8.82
CA ILE A 120 19.31 -6.32 10.13
C ILE A 120 19.45 -5.15 11.10
N SER A 121 20.64 -4.55 11.18
CA SER A 121 20.91 -3.43 12.10
C SER A 121 20.04 -2.21 11.81
N GLN A 122 19.90 -1.86 10.53
CA GLN A 122 19.05 -0.75 10.11
C GLN A 122 17.57 -1.07 10.37
N GLY A 123 17.12 -2.30 10.09
CA GLY A 123 15.76 -2.74 10.39
C GLY A 123 15.42 -2.69 11.87
N LEU A 124 16.35 -3.06 12.76
CA LEU A 124 16.15 -2.98 14.22
C LEU A 124 16.08 -1.54 14.74
N SER A 125 16.73 -0.59 14.08
CA SER A 125 16.72 0.83 14.43
C SER A 125 15.65 1.63 13.70
N TYR A 126 14.94 1.01 12.75
CA TYR A 126 13.93 1.67 11.93
C TYR A 126 12.71 2.08 12.77
N THR A 127 12.31 3.32 12.59
CA THR A 127 11.08 3.84 13.20
C THR A 127 10.02 4.02 12.13
N SER A 128 8.95 3.23 12.22
CA SER A 128 7.81 3.33 11.30
C SER A 128 7.15 4.71 11.41
N TYR A 129 6.74 5.25 10.27
CA TYR A 129 5.99 6.50 10.17
C TYR A 129 4.71 6.28 9.36
N LEU A 130 3.72 7.15 9.59
CA LEU A 130 2.45 7.12 8.86
C LEU A 130 2.70 7.38 7.37
N THR A 131 2.21 6.50 6.49
CA THR A 131 2.29 6.66 5.03
C THR A 131 0.94 7.01 4.41
N GLY A 132 -0.16 6.64 5.07
CA GLY A 132 -1.52 6.87 4.61
C GLY A 132 -2.54 6.22 5.52
N TYR A 133 -3.73 6.02 4.97
CA TYR A 133 -4.84 5.36 5.66
C TYR A 133 -5.49 4.35 4.74
N TYR A 134 -6.20 3.39 5.29
CA TYR A 134 -7.00 2.45 4.50
C TYR A 134 -8.35 2.17 5.14
N THR A 135 -9.29 1.69 4.31
CA THR A 135 -10.57 1.11 4.74
C THR A 135 -10.86 -0.15 3.93
N LEU A 136 -11.62 -1.06 4.50
CA LEU A 136 -12.18 -2.20 3.78
C LEU A 136 -13.56 -1.80 3.26
N PHE A 137 -13.73 -1.85 1.94
CA PHE A 137 -14.95 -1.42 1.27
C PHE A 137 -15.62 -2.61 0.58
N ARG A 138 -16.89 -2.84 0.90
CA ARG A 138 -17.68 -3.95 0.35
C ARG A 138 -18.88 -3.42 -0.41
N PHE A 139 -19.08 -3.94 -1.60
CA PHE A 139 -20.25 -3.64 -2.41
C PHE A 139 -20.65 -4.84 -3.26
N ARG A 140 -21.90 -4.86 -3.71
CA ARG A 140 -22.35 -5.78 -4.75
C ARG A 140 -22.39 -5.07 -6.08
N GLY A 141 -22.10 -5.81 -7.14
CA GLY A 141 -22.18 -5.33 -8.51
C GLY A 141 -22.27 -6.49 -9.48
N GLN A 142 -22.77 -6.25 -10.67
CA GLN A 142 -22.83 -7.26 -11.72
C GLN A 142 -21.47 -7.38 -12.43
N ASN A 143 -21.04 -8.62 -12.61
CA ASN A 143 -19.90 -8.91 -13.46
C ASN A 143 -20.31 -8.87 -14.94
N LYS A 144 -19.34 -9.07 -15.85
CA LYS A 144 -19.55 -9.08 -17.31
C LYS A 144 -20.55 -10.15 -17.80
N PHE A 145 -20.91 -11.11 -16.98
CA PHE A 145 -21.89 -12.16 -17.28
C PHE A 145 -23.27 -11.87 -16.67
N GLY A 146 -23.46 -10.71 -16.03
CA GLY A 146 -24.72 -10.30 -15.40
C GLY A 146 -24.96 -10.91 -14.02
N ALA A 147 -24.02 -11.70 -13.47
CA ALA A 147 -24.15 -12.25 -12.13
C ALA A 147 -23.77 -11.21 -11.08
N THR A 148 -24.63 -11.02 -10.07
CA THR A 148 -24.32 -10.16 -8.92
C THR A 148 -23.30 -10.85 -8.02
N ILE A 149 -22.17 -10.20 -7.79
CA ILE A 149 -21.09 -10.68 -6.93
C ILE A 149 -20.82 -9.67 -5.82
N LEU A 150 -20.40 -10.19 -4.66
CA LEU A 150 -19.85 -9.38 -3.59
C LEU A 150 -18.37 -9.12 -3.89
N ASN A 151 -17.99 -7.84 -3.86
CA ASN A 151 -16.62 -7.41 -4.03
C ASN A 151 -16.13 -6.82 -2.71
N GLU A 152 -14.89 -7.10 -2.37
CA GLU A 152 -14.21 -6.52 -1.21
C GLU A 152 -12.87 -5.94 -1.65
N TYR A 153 -12.64 -4.68 -1.29
CA TYR A 153 -11.42 -3.95 -1.60
C TYR A 153 -10.85 -3.33 -0.34
N LYS A 154 -9.53 -3.36 -0.23
CA LYS A 154 -8.80 -2.48 0.65
C LYS A 154 -8.46 -1.22 -0.14
N VAL A 155 -9.06 -0.11 0.25
CA VAL A 155 -8.88 1.19 -0.40
C VAL A 155 -7.88 1.99 0.40
N ILE A 156 -6.79 2.39 -0.24
CA ILE A 156 -5.68 3.11 0.39
C ILE A 156 -5.73 4.58 -0.01
N PHE A 157 -5.65 5.46 0.99
CA PHE A 157 -5.65 6.91 0.84
C PHE A 157 -4.31 7.51 1.22
N ASN A 158 -4.05 8.72 0.69
CA ASN A 158 -2.94 9.56 1.14
C ASN A 158 -3.14 10.01 2.61
N LYS A 159 -2.11 10.63 3.20
CA LYS A 159 -2.13 11.11 4.61
C LYS A 159 -3.21 12.14 4.89
N GLU A 160 -3.54 12.94 3.88
CA GLU A 160 -4.52 14.03 3.97
C GLU A 160 -5.96 13.53 3.76
N LEU A 161 -6.17 12.26 3.41
CA LEU A 161 -7.47 11.67 3.05
C LEU A 161 -8.18 12.40 1.88
N THR A 162 -7.40 12.93 0.95
CA THR A 162 -7.88 13.70 -0.20
C THR A 162 -7.79 12.96 -1.52
N GLU A 163 -7.07 11.84 -1.56
CA GLU A 163 -6.82 11.06 -2.76
C GLU A 163 -6.75 9.57 -2.44
N ILE A 164 -7.31 8.76 -3.35
CA ILE A 164 -7.15 7.31 -3.34
C ILE A 164 -5.87 6.97 -4.09
N ILE A 165 -4.94 6.33 -3.38
CA ILE A 165 -3.66 5.89 -3.91
C ILE A 165 -3.80 4.54 -4.61
N ASP A 166 -4.54 3.61 -3.99
CA ASP A 166 -4.66 2.25 -4.51
C ASP A 166 -5.96 1.56 -4.12
N PHE A 167 -6.34 0.53 -4.91
CA PHE A 167 -7.42 -0.41 -4.68
C PHE A 167 -6.87 -1.84 -4.74
N GLU A 168 -6.68 -2.46 -3.59
CA GLU A 168 -6.26 -3.86 -3.49
C GLU A 168 -7.49 -4.77 -3.38
N VAL A 169 -7.63 -5.74 -4.28
CA VAL A 169 -8.67 -6.79 -4.18
C VAL A 169 -8.35 -7.69 -3.01
N ILE A 170 -9.32 -7.96 -2.14
CA ILE A 170 -9.19 -8.95 -1.07
C ILE A 170 -9.83 -10.24 -1.59
N GLU A 171 -9.01 -11.28 -1.76
CA GLU A 171 -9.44 -12.63 -2.16
C GLU A 171 -9.99 -13.42 -0.98
#